data_811cb158511286e0b0a1dd0b6dffb598
#
_entry.id   811cb158511286e0b0a1dd0b6dffb598
#
_cell.length_a   1.000
_cell.length_b   1.000
_cell.length_c   1.000
_cell.angle_alpha   90.00
_cell.angle_beta   90.00
_cell.angle_gamma   90.00
#
_symmetry.space_group_name_H-M   'P 1'
#
loop_
_entity.id
_entity.type
_entity.pdbx_description
1 polymer ?
#
loop_
_entity_poly.entity_id
_entity_poly.type
_entity_poly.pdbx_seq_one_letter_code
_entity_poly.pdbx_strand_id
1 'polypeptide(L)'
;MLTAEPLAASFLAFITTIHMGLVVLRIHRSPVAGVFSFVTPVSIALAASPWLLSSPTGVAAGLATQFAWFVACERLLPVPVAVRAQPAPSRAVAAPPARAARAATPPPVANRTATAPAPSPRAPRAATAPAPAPAAATPSRDFVQVPVLAVLDEARDIKTFRLGRPDSFTFKAGQFVAIRLRADGKEHVRCYSISSRPEAQGYMEISVKRLGSVSATLHASVRAGAMLAVKAPAGAFVYPAGDDRPIVLIAGGIGITPLMSMLRHGLDTEPMRPVTLVYSVRTPQDTAFHDEIRALARRHPQFSPVIVVTDVDVTAPDLFPGRVNAHFLSVTVPDLVHSTCMVCGPPVMIDDVKAVLAGLGVPETQIHFEIFQAAIAASAGAPVREKPVAPAAAAAPASYHIRFERSGQSVQVSPDETLLEAAERCGADVPSLCRAGVCGTCRTRVMSGDADCSSQMLDERDRADGFILPCVSRAFSDCVLEA
;
A
#
# COMPACT_ATOMS: atom_id res chain seq x y z
N MET A 1 0.76 62.65 -4.49
CA MET A 1 1.58 61.90 -5.47
C MET A 1 2.45 60.95 -4.68
N LEU A 2 2.03 59.73 -4.51
CA LEU A 2 2.84 58.65 -3.94
C LEU A 2 3.82 58.21 -5.04
N THR A 3 5.11 58.45 -4.81
CA THR A 3 6.16 58.09 -5.75
C THR A 3 6.23 56.56 -5.97
N ALA A 4 6.26 56.12 -7.22
CA ALA A 4 6.27 54.70 -7.62
C ALA A 4 7.54 53.97 -7.23
N GLU A 5 8.54 54.64 -6.67
CA GLU A 5 9.84 54.12 -6.31
C GLU A 5 9.87 53.05 -5.22
N PRO A 6 9.09 53.14 -4.08
CA PRO A 6 9.19 52.10 -3.07
C PRO A 6 8.54 50.78 -3.48
N LEU A 7 7.58 50.80 -4.38
CA LEU A 7 6.91 49.56 -4.88
C LEU A 7 7.83 48.77 -5.83
N ALA A 8 8.59 49.43 -6.71
CA ALA A 8 9.53 48.80 -7.62
C ALA A 8 10.70 48.16 -6.87
N ALA A 9 11.23 48.85 -5.84
CA ALA A 9 12.30 48.31 -5.00
C ALA A 9 11.83 47.06 -4.18
N SER A 10 10.61 47.13 -3.62
CA SER A 10 10.03 45.96 -2.89
C SER A 10 9.75 44.77 -3.80
N PHE A 11 9.29 45.01 -5.04
CA PHE A 11 9.05 43.96 -6.01
C PHE A 11 10.36 43.30 -6.51
N LEU A 12 11.39 44.09 -6.74
CA LEU A 12 12.71 43.56 -7.12
C LEU A 12 13.34 42.76 -5.97
N ALA A 13 13.25 43.22 -4.74
CA ALA A 13 13.72 42.48 -3.55
C ALA A 13 12.94 41.16 -3.35
N PHE A 14 11.65 41.16 -3.58
CA PHE A 14 10.80 39.97 -3.49
C PHE A 14 11.18 38.91 -4.56
N ILE A 15 11.31 39.32 -5.82
CA ILE A 15 11.74 38.41 -6.90
C ILE A 15 13.16 37.88 -6.64
N THR A 16 14.07 38.74 -6.15
CA THR A 16 15.44 38.33 -5.83
C THR A 16 15.46 37.30 -4.70
N THR A 17 14.60 37.47 -3.67
CA THR A 17 14.49 36.54 -2.54
C THR A 17 13.93 35.19 -2.99
N ILE A 18 12.89 35.17 -3.84
CA ILE A 18 12.34 33.93 -4.40
C ILE A 18 13.38 33.24 -5.27
N HIS A 19 14.08 33.96 -6.12
CA HIS A 19 15.11 33.40 -6.99
C HIS A 19 16.26 32.79 -6.18
N MET A 20 16.71 33.47 -5.14
CA MET A 20 17.70 32.96 -4.18
C MET A 20 17.23 31.70 -3.48
N GLY A 21 15.97 31.66 -3.04
CA GLY A 21 15.39 30.46 -2.44
C GLY A 21 15.41 29.25 -3.39
N LEU A 22 15.09 29.47 -4.67
CA LEU A 22 15.11 28.41 -5.69
C LEU A 22 16.54 27.95 -6.02
N VAL A 23 17.51 28.87 -6.07
CA VAL A 23 18.93 28.54 -6.29
C VAL A 23 19.49 27.77 -5.10
N VAL A 24 19.20 28.18 -3.87
CA VAL A 24 19.63 27.48 -2.64
C VAL A 24 19.02 26.09 -2.57
N LEU A 25 17.75 25.90 -2.90
CA LEU A 25 17.10 24.58 -2.94
C LEU A 25 17.74 23.66 -3.99
N ARG A 26 18.20 24.20 -5.12
CA ARG A 26 18.82 23.41 -6.19
C ARG A 26 20.29 23.08 -5.91
N ILE A 27 21.02 23.97 -5.22
CA ILE A 27 22.45 23.82 -4.91
C ILE A 27 22.69 23.00 -3.63
N HIS A 28 21.74 22.92 -2.70
CA HIS A 28 21.90 22.20 -1.43
C HIS A 28 22.14 20.68 -1.59
N ARG A 29 22.15 20.17 -2.82
CA ARG A 29 22.52 18.78 -3.14
C ARG A 29 24.00 18.59 -3.52
N SER A 30 24.84 19.65 -3.47
CA SER A 30 26.24 19.58 -3.82
C SER A 30 27.13 20.05 -2.65
N PRO A 31 28.24 19.35 -2.33
CA PRO A 31 29.18 19.76 -1.27
C PRO A 31 29.89 21.09 -1.53
N VAL A 32 29.82 21.64 -2.73
CA VAL A 32 30.39 22.97 -3.11
C VAL A 32 29.42 24.12 -2.78
N ALA A 33 28.18 23.80 -2.36
CA ALA A 33 27.10 24.74 -2.11
C ALA A 33 27.38 25.76 -0.98
N GLY A 34 28.20 25.41 0.00
CA GLY A 34 28.48 26.29 1.15
C GLY A 34 29.19 27.57 0.79
N VAL A 35 30.08 27.55 -0.21
CA VAL A 35 30.87 28.74 -0.63
C VAL A 35 30.03 29.68 -1.50
N PHE A 36 29.20 29.15 -2.38
CA PHE A 36 28.36 29.96 -3.28
C PHE A 36 27.15 30.59 -2.56
N SER A 37 26.61 30.00 -1.51
CA SER A 37 25.51 30.58 -0.74
C SER A 37 25.84 31.89 -0.03
N PHE A 38 27.11 32.14 0.26
CA PHE A 38 27.56 33.38 0.92
C PHE A 38 27.98 34.47 -0.05
N VAL A 39 28.58 34.11 -1.17
CA VAL A 39 29.14 35.09 -2.11
C VAL A 39 28.06 35.74 -2.97
N THR A 40 27.03 35.04 -3.32
CA THR A 40 25.98 35.55 -4.24
C THR A 40 25.10 36.64 -3.60
N PRO A 41 24.63 36.54 -2.33
CA PRO A 41 23.85 37.62 -1.71
C PRO A 41 24.62 38.92 -1.54
N VAL A 42 25.91 38.84 -1.21
CA VAL A 42 26.76 40.00 -1.03
C VAL A 42 27.01 40.70 -2.37
N SER A 43 27.21 39.96 -3.44
CA SER A 43 27.40 40.51 -4.78
C SER A 43 26.15 41.23 -5.32
N ILE A 44 24.97 40.67 -5.04
CA ILE A 44 23.67 41.26 -5.43
C ILE A 44 23.35 42.50 -4.58
N ALA A 45 23.62 42.46 -3.27
CA ALA A 45 23.46 43.63 -2.39
C ALA A 45 24.39 44.78 -2.77
N LEU A 46 25.59 44.48 -3.20
CA LEU A 46 26.57 45.49 -3.70
C LEU A 46 26.18 46.03 -5.08
N ALA A 47 25.55 45.22 -5.94
CA ALA A 47 25.06 45.62 -7.26
C ALA A 47 23.76 46.44 -7.21
N ALA A 48 22.97 46.31 -6.14
CA ALA A 48 21.77 47.11 -5.86
C ALA A 48 22.14 48.50 -5.31
N SER A 49 23.04 49.21 -6.03
CA SER A 49 23.31 50.59 -5.65
C SER A 49 22.03 51.43 -5.85
N PRO A 50 21.83 52.51 -5.06
CA PRO A 50 20.67 53.42 -5.17
C PRO A 50 20.46 53.95 -6.60
N TRP A 51 21.50 54.04 -7.41
CA TRP A 51 21.41 54.47 -8.78
C TRP A 51 20.71 53.46 -9.73
N LEU A 52 20.87 52.14 -9.50
CA LEU A 52 20.20 51.09 -10.29
C LEU A 52 18.69 51.07 -10.06
N LEU A 53 18.23 51.55 -8.91
CA LEU A 53 16.80 51.55 -8.52
C LEU A 53 16.13 52.89 -8.87
N SER A 54 16.86 53.95 -9.25
CA SER A 54 16.37 55.28 -9.52
C SER A 54 15.94 55.56 -10.96
N SER A 55 16.16 54.61 -11.89
CA SER A 55 15.79 54.77 -13.29
C SER A 55 15.23 53.52 -13.94
N PRO A 56 14.28 53.60 -14.89
CA PRO A 56 13.76 52.45 -15.63
C PRO A 56 14.88 51.65 -16.37
N THR A 57 15.88 52.32 -16.81
CA THR A 57 17.07 51.70 -17.49
C THR A 57 17.92 50.89 -16.50
N GLY A 58 18.07 51.36 -15.26
CA GLY A 58 18.78 50.66 -14.21
C GLY A 58 18.05 49.36 -13.79
N VAL A 59 16.74 49.41 -13.65
CA VAL A 59 15.89 48.24 -13.37
C VAL A 59 15.99 47.20 -14.48
N ALA A 60 15.94 47.62 -15.76
CA ALA A 60 16.10 46.74 -16.91
C ALA A 60 17.48 46.09 -16.98
N ALA A 61 18.54 46.84 -16.67
CA ALA A 61 19.92 46.34 -16.63
C ALA A 61 20.07 45.30 -15.47
N GLY A 62 19.49 45.56 -14.31
CA GLY A 62 19.48 44.63 -13.16
C GLY A 62 18.82 43.29 -13.49
N LEU A 63 17.64 43.33 -14.13
CA LEU A 63 16.92 42.15 -14.57
C LEU A 63 17.70 41.37 -15.66
N ALA A 64 18.30 42.06 -16.62
CA ALA A 64 19.12 41.42 -17.65
C ALA A 64 20.35 40.72 -17.07
N THR A 65 21.00 41.35 -16.07
CA THR A 65 22.14 40.73 -15.36
C THR A 65 21.73 39.50 -14.55
N GLN A 66 20.60 39.55 -13.88
CA GLN A 66 20.06 38.37 -13.17
C GLN A 66 19.71 37.23 -14.14
N PHE A 67 19.11 37.55 -15.28
CA PHE A 67 18.78 36.56 -16.30
C PHE A 67 20.05 35.93 -16.91
N ALA A 68 21.06 36.76 -17.23
CA ALA A 68 22.33 36.26 -17.73
C ALA A 68 23.04 35.35 -16.72
N TRP A 69 22.99 35.70 -15.42
CA TRP A 69 23.54 34.89 -14.35
C TRP A 69 22.79 33.55 -14.21
N PHE A 70 21.47 33.56 -14.31
CA PHE A 70 20.65 32.34 -14.30
C PHE A 70 21.04 31.38 -15.45
N VAL A 71 21.16 31.90 -16.67
CA VAL A 71 21.57 31.13 -17.84
C VAL A 71 23.00 30.58 -17.69
N ALA A 72 23.90 31.36 -17.09
CA ALA A 72 25.26 30.94 -16.81
C ALA A 72 25.30 29.81 -15.77
N CYS A 73 24.49 29.90 -14.70
CA CYS A 73 24.38 28.83 -13.70
C CYS A 73 23.78 27.55 -14.28
N GLU A 74 22.81 27.64 -15.18
CA GLU A 74 22.23 26.49 -15.88
C GLU A 74 23.25 25.78 -16.80
N ARG A 75 24.17 26.55 -17.41
CA ARG A 75 25.17 26.02 -18.37
C ARG A 75 26.47 25.56 -17.71
N LEU A 76 26.87 26.20 -16.60
CA LEU A 76 28.18 25.98 -15.96
C LEU A 76 28.12 25.02 -14.78
N LEU A 77 26.94 24.77 -14.22
CA LEU A 77 26.74 23.77 -13.18
C LEU A 77 26.19 22.50 -13.85
N PRO A 78 26.99 21.48 -14.13
CA PRO A 78 26.51 20.23 -14.64
C PRO A 78 25.52 19.65 -13.58
N VAL A 79 24.34 19.25 -14.04
CA VAL A 79 23.45 18.39 -13.25
C VAL A 79 24.34 17.26 -12.74
N PRO A 80 24.43 17.02 -11.43
CA PRO A 80 25.25 15.92 -10.94
C PRO A 80 24.71 14.63 -11.55
N VAL A 81 25.34 14.13 -12.58
CA VAL A 81 25.21 12.76 -13.04
C VAL A 81 25.51 11.93 -11.81
N ALA A 82 24.55 11.15 -11.35
CA ALA A 82 24.71 10.25 -10.23
C ALA A 82 26.05 9.52 -10.43
N VAL A 83 27.01 9.82 -9.56
CA VAL A 83 28.29 9.14 -9.56
C VAL A 83 27.98 7.68 -9.36
N ARG A 84 28.10 6.91 -10.42
CA ARG A 84 28.03 5.47 -10.42
C ARG A 84 29.13 5.04 -9.46
N ALA A 85 28.75 4.70 -8.23
CA ALA A 85 29.68 4.17 -7.24
C ALA A 85 30.37 2.96 -7.91
N GLN A 86 31.67 3.09 -8.16
CA GLN A 86 32.49 1.94 -8.54
C GLN A 86 32.32 0.91 -7.42
N PRO A 87 32.05 -0.36 -7.76
CA PRO A 87 32.01 -1.40 -6.73
C PRO A 87 33.39 -1.42 -6.06
N ALA A 88 33.38 -1.33 -4.73
CA ALA A 88 34.57 -1.50 -3.92
C ALA A 88 35.25 -2.82 -4.33
N PRO A 89 36.60 -2.85 -4.42
CA PRO A 89 37.31 -4.07 -4.77
C PRO A 89 36.95 -5.14 -3.76
N SER A 90 36.37 -6.25 -4.26
CA SER A 90 36.01 -7.41 -3.46
C SER A 90 37.28 -7.92 -2.80
N ARG A 91 37.33 -7.91 -1.48
CA ARG A 91 38.35 -8.56 -0.69
C ARG A 91 38.27 -10.06 -1.05
N ALA A 92 39.23 -10.55 -1.80
CA ALA A 92 39.36 -11.95 -2.15
C ALA A 92 39.36 -12.80 -0.86
N VAL A 93 38.30 -13.52 -0.64
CA VAL A 93 38.25 -14.61 0.35
C VAL A 93 39.11 -15.72 -0.24
N ALA A 94 40.24 -15.97 0.42
CA ALA A 94 41.15 -17.06 0.05
C ALA A 94 40.39 -18.39 0.07
N ALA A 95 40.40 -19.06 -1.08
CA ALA A 95 39.87 -20.41 -1.21
C ALA A 95 40.71 -21.40 -0.36
N PRO A 96 40.09 -22.38 0.30
CA PRO A 96 40.83 -23.42 1.00
C PRO A 96 41.60 -24.32 -0.01
N PRO A 97 42.74 -24.90 0.36
CA PRO A 97 43.59 -25.62 -0.55
C PRO A 97 42.91 -26.89 -1.10
N ALA A 98 42.97 -27.07 -2.41
CA ALA A 98 42.46 -28.23 -3.12
C ALA A 98 43.20 -29.50 -2.67
N ARG A 99 42.45 -30.45 -2.15
CA ARG A 99 42.91 -31.81 -1.83
C ARG A 99 43.07 -32.53 -3.13
N ALA A 100 44.31 -32.97 -3.43
CA ALA A 100 44.67 -33.72 -4.61
C ALA A 100 43.83 -35.02 -4.76
N ALA A 101 43.00 -35.07 -5.80
CA ALA A 101 42.31 -36.27 -6.20
C ALA A 101 43.26 -37.12 -7.11
N ARG A 102 43.58 -38.31 -6.66
CA ARG A 102 44.32 -39.33 -7.41
C ARG A 102 43.52 -39.71 -8.66
N ALA A 103 44.19 -39.65 -9.80
CA ALA A 103 43.72 -40.16 -11.07
C ALA A 103 43.53 -41.69 -10.99
N ALA A 104 42.30 -42.14 -11.23
CA ALA A 104 41.99 -43.54 -11.48
C ALA A 104 41.76 -43.72 -12.99
N THR A 105 42.57 -44.60 -13.58
CA THR A 105 42.55 -45.02 -15.00
C THR A 105 41.25 -45.79 -15.29
N PRO A 106 40.55 -45.55 -16.41
CA PRO A 106 39.39 -46.34 -16.79
C PRO A 106 39.81 -47.66 -17.45
N PRO A 107 39.06 -48.77 -17.27
CA PRO A 107 39.34 -50.06 -17.94
C PRO A 107 38.89 -50.05 -19.43
N PRO A 108 39.40 -50.92 -20.27
CA PRO A 108 39.21 -50.90 -21.71
C PRO A 108 37.83 -51.40 -22.13
N VAL A 109 37.23 -50.64 -23.10
CA VAL A 109 35.95 -50.93 -23.74
C VAL A 109 36.07 -52.17 -24.64
N ALA A 110 35.35 -53.24 -24.32
CA ALA A 110 35.16 -54.38 -25.19
C ALA A 110 34.08 -54.11 -26.25
N ASN A 111 34.47 -54.10 -27.50
CA ASN A 111 33.66 -54.01 -28.70
C ASN A 111 32.79 -55.25 -28.86
N ARG A 112 31.47 -55.19 -28.72
CA ARG A 112 30.54 -56.24 -29.16
C ARG A 112 29.51 -55.60 -30.09
N THR A 113 29.73 -55.77 -31.37
CA THR A 113 28.75 -55.67 -32.44
C THR A 113 27.67 -56.75 -32.27
N ALA A 114 26.44 -56.31 -31.97
CA ALA A 114 25.26 -57.14 -32.10
C ALA A 114 24.20 -56.35 -32.87
N THR A 115 23.94 -56.84 -34.07
CA THR A 115 22.91 -56.35 -34.99
C THR A 115 21.50 -56.56 -34.38
N ALA A 116 20.72 -55.55 -34.17
CA ALA A 116 19.34 -55.68 -33.76
C ALA A 116 18.40 -55.52 -34.97
N PRO A 117 17.30 -56.30 -35.08
CA PRO A 117 16.37 -56.23 -36.20
C PRO A 117 15.49 -55.01 -36.15
N ALA A 118 15.07 -54.53 -37.34
CA ALA A 118 14.23 -53.36 -37.55
C ALA A 118 12.83 -53.47 -36.88
N PRO A 119 12.30 -52.43 -36.28
CA PRO A 119 10.96 -52.44 -35.68
C PRO A 119 9.86 -52.34 -36.76
N SER A 120 8.85 -53.18 -36.65
CA SER A 120 7.59 -53.15 -37.42
C SER A 120 6.79 -51.86 -37.17
N PRO A 121 5.99 -51.41 -38.14
CA PRO A 121 5.21 -50.16 -38.00
C PRO A 121 4.09 -50.31 -36.97
N ARG A 122 4.15 -49.45 -35.94
CA ARG A 122 3.17 -49.36 -34.84
C ARG A 122 1.94 -48.61 -35.32
N ALA A 123 0.75 -49.19 -35.15
CA ALA A 123 -0.54 -48.57 -35.43
C ALA A 123 -0.72 -47.25 -34.66
N PRO A 124 -1.51 -46.28 -35.20
CA PRO A 124 -1.69 -44.98 -34.53
C PRO A 124 -2.41 -45.17 -33.21
N ARG A 125 -1.75 -44.71 -32.16
CA ARG A 125 -2.29 -44.68 -30.80
C ARG A 125 -3.32 -43.54 -30.74
N ALA A 126 -4.58 -43.85 -30.39
CA ALA A 126 -5.61 -42.89 -30.16
C ALA A 126 -5.14 -41.80 -29.17
N ALA A 127 -5.32 -40.52 -29.54
CA ALA A 127 -5.02 -39.41 -28.71
C ALA A 127 -5.91 -39.47 -27.44
N THR A 128 -5.30 -39.73 -26.31
CA THR A 128 -5.95 -39.62 -24.99
C THR A 128 -6.22 -38.16 -24.77
N ALA A 129 -7.49 -37.79 -24.58
CA ALA A 129 -7.88 -36.43 -24.17
C ALA A 129 -7.09 -35.99 -22.93
N PRO A 130 -6.68 -34.70 -22.82
CA PRO A 130 -5.99 -34.23 -21.63
C PRO A 130 -6.89 -34.43 -20.41
N ALA A 131 -6.34 -34.97 -19.35
CA ALA A 131 -7.02 -35.12 -18.07
C ALA A 131 -7.54 -33.75 -17.63
N PRO A 132 -8.78 -33.64 -17.07
CA PRO A 132 -9.31 -32.39 -16.57
C PRO A 132 -8.32 -31.83 -15.53
N ALA A 133 -8.01 -30.53 -15.65
CA ALA A 133 -7.20 -29.83 -14.67
C ALA A 133 -7.81 -30.07 -13.27
N PRO A 134 -6.98 -30.25 -12.23
CA PRO A 134 -7.51 -30.47 -10.89
C PRO A 134 -8.40 -29.28 -10.54
N ALA A 135 -9.68 -29.59 -10.21
CA ALA A 135 -10.64 -28.60 -9.76
C ALA A 135 -9.98 -27.82 -8.60
N ALA A 136 -10.01 -26.50 -8.70
CA ALA A 136 -9.49 -25.62 -7.65
C ALA A 136 -10.12 -26.08 -6.33
N ALA A 137 -9.31 -26.56 -5.41
CA ALA A 137 -9.76 -27.06 -4.12
C ALA A 137 -10.50 -25.90 -3.42
N THR A 138 -11.74 -26.12 -3.07
CA THR A 138 -12.54 -25.17 -2.28
C THR A 138 -11.71 -24.83 -1.02
N PRO A 139 -11.41 -23.56 -0.73
CA PRO A 139 -10.57 -23.22 0.41
C PRO A 139 -11.22 -23.77 1.69
N SER A 140 -10.43 -24.52 2.46
CA SER A 140 -10.88 -25.08 3.74
C SER A 140 -11.47 -23.96 4.61
N ARG A 141 -12.69 -24.12 5.08
CA ARG A 141 -13.36 -23.19 6.00
C ARG A 141 -12.74 -23.20 7.39
N ASP A 142 -11.85 -24.14 7.68
CA ASP A 142 -11.30 -24.39 9.00
C ASP A 142 -9.97 -23.64 9.24
N PHE A 143 -9.67 -23.39 10.52
CA PHE A 143 -8.39 -22.85 10.93
C PHE A 143 -7.32 -23.95 10.92
N VAL A 144 -6.21 -23.70 10.28
CA VAL A 144 -5.05 -24.58 10.23
C VAL A 144 -3.98 -24.05 11.19
N GLN A 145 -3.35 -24.93 11.96
CA GLN A 145 -2.21 -24.58 12.81
C GLN A 145 -0.96 -24.42 11.95
N VAL A 146 -0.35 -23.22 11.98
CA VAL A 146 0.88 -22.92 11.25
C VAL A 146 1.98 -22.47 12.21
N PRO A 147 3.24 -22.88 12.01
CA PRO A 147 4.34 -22.45 12.85
C PRO A 147 4.72 -21.00 12.56
N VAL A 148 5.08 -20.28 13.61
CA VAL A 148 5.78 -18.98 13.51
C VAL A 148 7.26 -19.27 13.31
N LEU A 149 7.78 -18.96 12.14
CA LEU A 149 9.18 -19.23 11.78
C LEU A 149 10.13 -18.16 12.32
N ALA A 150 9.69 -16.89 12.32
CA ALA A 150 10.46 -15.76 12.82
C ALA A 150 9.52 -14.64 13.28
N VAL A 151 10.03 -13.78 14.17
CA VAL A 151 9.40 -12.52 14.57
C VAL A 151 10.45 -11.43 14.43
N LEU A 152 10.15 -10.40 13.66
CA LEU A 152 11.05 -9.30 13.32
C LEU A 152 10.46 -7.99 13.87
N ASP A 153 11.29 -7.16 14.48
CA ASP A 153 10.91 -5.78 14.81
C ASP A 153 11.04 -4.95 13.53
N GLU A 154 9.92 -4.43 13.04
CA GLU A 154 9.82 -3.75 11.75
C GLU A 154 9.92 -2.23 11.89
N ALA A 155 9.19 -1.69 12.85
CA ALA A 155 9.18 -0.28 13.18
C ALA A 155 8.65 -0.11 14.60
N ARG A 156 8.56 1.13 15.10
CA ARG A 156 7.95 1.40 16.40
C ARG A 156 6.53 0.82 16.45
N ASP A 157 6.26 -0.06 17.40
CA ASP A 157 4.97 -0.74 17.57
C ASP A 157 4.52 -1.63 16.39
N ILE A 158 5.42 -2.00 15.48
CA ILE A 158 5.13 -2.90 14.36
C ILE A 158 6.08 -4.10 14.40
N LYS A 159 5.52 -5.30 14.38
CA LYS A 159 6.27 -6.56 14.24
C LYS A 159 5.80 -7.33 13.01
N THR A 160 6.75 -7.91 12.31
CA THR A 160 6.49 -8.86 11.22
C THR A 160 6.63 -10.28 11.75
N PHE A 161 5.58 -11.07 11.58
CA PHE A 161 5.52 -12.48 11.91
C PHE A 161 5.63 -13.29 10.62
N ARG A 162 6.71 -14.03 10.46
CA ARG A 162 6.88 -14.98 9.37
C ARG A 162 6.26 -16.30 9.77
N LEU A 163 5.24 -16.72 9.04
CA LEU A 163 4.44 -17.91 9.30
C LEU A 163 4.78 -18.98 8.26
N GLY A 164 4.85 -20.24 8.67
CA GLY A 164 4.92 -21.34 7.73
C GLY A 164 3.68 -21.36 6.84
N ARG A 165 3.87 -21.45 5.52
CA ARG A 165 2.76 -21.46 4.56
C ARG A 165 2.43 -22.89 4.16
N PRO A 166 1.22 -23.40 4.47
CA PRO A 166 0.75 -24.69 3.94
C PRO A 166 0.69 -24.66 2.41
N ASP A 167 0.97 -25.76 1.73
CA ASP A 167 0.92 -25.87 0.26
C ASP A 167 -0.48 -25.56 -0.28
N SER A 168 -1.54 -25.79 0.50
CA SER A 168 -2.92 -25.44 0.16
C SER A 168 -3.23 -23.94 0.23
N PHE A 169 -2.33 -23.14 0.83
CA PHE A 169 -2.52 -21.70 0.96
C PHE A 169 -1.92 -20.97 -0.23
N THR A 170 -2.70 -20.85 -1.29
CA THR A 170 -2.39 -19.96 -2.41
C THR A 170 -3.03 -18.60 -2.16
N PHE A 171 -2.37 -17.51 -2.56
CA PHE A 171 -2.91 -16.16 -2.42
C PHE A 171 -2.44 -15.23 -3.54
N LYS A 172 -3.18 -14.15 -3.71
CA LYS A 172 -2.80 -13.01 -4.56
C LYS A 172 -2.22 -11.89 -3.71
N ALA A 173 -1.28 -11.15 -4.25
CA ALA A 173 -0.69 -9.99 -3.57
C ALA A 173 -1.78 -8.99 -3.16
N GLY A 174 -1.79 -8.60 -1.88
CA GLY A 174 -2.81 -7.75 -1.28
C GLY A 174 -3.84 -8.46 -0.41
N GLN A 175 -3.97 -9.80 -0.51
CA GLN A 175 -4.88 -10.57 0.31
C GLN A 175 -4.44 -10.64 1.79
N PHE A 176 -5.35 -11.07 2.65
CA PHE A 176 -5.15 -11.22 4.10
C PHE A 176 -5.41 -12.64 4.57
N VAL A 177 -4.93 -12.95 5.77
CA VAL A 177 -5.32 -14.14 6.54
C VAL A 177 -6.06 -13.73 7.80
N ALA A 178 -6.99 -14.60 8.28
CA ALA A 178 -7.59 -14.44 9.58
C ALA A 178 -6.83 -15.30 10.60
N ILE A 179 -6.50 -14.69 11.73
CA ILE A 179 -5.80 -15.35 12.85
C ILE A 179 -6.76 -15.44 14.02
N ARG A 180 -6.85 -16.63 14.60
CA ARG A 180 -7.59 -16.91 15.82
C ARG A 180 -6.60 -17.03 16.98
N LEU A 181 -6.81 -16.22 18.01
CA LEU A 181 -6.03 -16.30 19.22
C LEU A 181 -6.85 -15.91 20.46
N ARG A 182 -6.38 -16.31 21.62
CA ARG A 182 -7.00 -15.97 22.90
C ARG A 182 -6.33 -14.72 23.49
N ALA A 183 -7.14 -13.69 23.76
CA ALA A 183 -6.73 -12.47 24.44
C ALA A 183 -7.81 -12.08 25.46
N ASP A 184 -7.43 -11.50 26.60
CA ASP A 184 -8.34 -11.08 27.67
C ASP A 184 -9.32 -12.19 28.09
N GLY A 185 -8.84 -13.44 28.13
CA GLY A 185 -9.63 -14.63 28.48
C GLY A 185 -10.64 -15.10 27.43
N LYS A 186 -10.78 -14.38 26.30
CA LYS A 186 -11.73 -14.67 25.21
C LYS A 186 -11.01 -15.06 23.92
N GLU A 187 -11.70 -15.80 23.10
CA GLU A 187 -11.24 -16.12 21.75
C GLU A 187 -11.57 -14.96 20.79
N HIS A 188 -10.60 -14.57 19.98
CA HIS A 188 -10.73 -13.49 19.00
C HIS A 188 -10.24 -13.93 17.63
N VAL A 189 -10.90 -13.45 16.59
CA VAL A 189 -10.46 -13.58 15.21
C VAL A 189 -10.16 -12.19 14.67
N ARG A 190 -8.97 -12.02 14.06
CA ARG A 190 -8.56 -10.75 13.42
C ARG A 190 -7.92 -11.04 12.09
N CYS A 191 -8.22 -10.18 11.12
CA CYS A 191 -7.63 -10.22 9.79
C CYS A 191 -6.34 -9.39 9.76
N TYR A 192 -5.32 -9.94 9.11
CA TYR A 192 -4.04 -9.27 8.87
C TYR A 192 -3.63 -9.48 7.43
N SER A 193 -3.38 -8.39 6.71
CA SER A 193 -2.91 -8.47 5.33
C SER A 193 -1.57 -9.18 5.27
N ILE A 194 -1.41 -10.02 4.24
CA ILE A 194 -0.15 -10.68 3.95
C ILE A 194 0.77 -9.61 3.37
N SER A 195 1.93 -9.41 4.00
CA SER A 195 2.94 -8.45 3.54
C SER A 195 3.99 -9.07 2.63
N SER A 196 4.19 -10.41 2.67
CA SER A 196 5.06 -11.11 1.73
C SER A 196 4.42 -11.23 0.34
N ARG A 197 5.27 -11.45 -0.67
CA ARG A 197 4.81 -11.76 -2.04
C ARG A 197 4.26 -13.19 -2.15
N PRO A 198 3.36 -13.49 -3.10
CA PRO A 198 2.83 -14.83 -3.33
C PRO A 198 3.90 -15.87 -3.70
N GLU A 199 4.98 -15.43 -4.36
CA GLU A 199 6.09 -16.26 -4.83
C GLU A 199 7.04 -16.73 -3.71
N ALA A 200 6.87 -16.19 -2.48
CA ALA A 200 7.67 -16.62 -1.34
C ALA A 200 7.46 -18.12 -1.06
N GLN A 201 8.55 -18.89 -1.00
CA GLN A 201 8.48 -20.34 -0.84
C GLN A 201 8.43 -20.73 0.63
N GLY A 202 7.45 -21.55 1.01
CA GLY A 202 7.34 -22.17 2.33
C GLY A 202 6.90 -21.20 3.47
N TYR A 203 6.73 -19.93 3.20
CA TYR A 203 6.30 -18.96 4.21
C TYR A 203 5.36 -17.88 3.67
N MET A 204 4.67 -17.23 4.57
CA MET A 204 3.95 -15.97 4.39
C MET A 204 4.25 -15.04 5.56
N GLU A 205 4.15 -13.73 5.38
CA GLU A 205 4.39 -12.73 6.43
C GLU A 205 3.15 -11.90 6.66
N ILE A 206 2.90 -11.59 7.93
CA ILE A 206 1.95 -10.56 8.35
C ILE A 206 2.69 -9.54 9.20
N SER A 207 2.41 -8.26 9.00
CA SER A 207 3.01 -7.21 9.81
C SER A 207 1.92 -6.52 10.61
N VAL A 208 2.09 -6.53 11.92
CA VAL A 208 1.05 -6.19 12.89
C VAL A 208 1.47 -4.98 13.70
N LYS A 209 0.66 -3.92 13.66
CA LYS A 209 0.81 -2.77 14.55
C LYS A 209 0.11 -3.03 15.88
N ARG A 210 0.76 -2.70 16.98
CA ARG A 210 0.21 -2.81 18.33
C ARG A 210 -0.81 -1.69 18.57
N LEU A 211 -2.11 -1.99 18.45
CA LEU A 211 -3.20 -1.01 18.57
C LEU A 211 -4.24 -1.33 19.64
N GLY A 212 -4.39 -2.59 20.03
CA GLY A 212 -5.40 -3.04 21.00
C GLY A 212 -5.01 -4.37 21.60
N SER A 213 -5.86 -4.95 22.45
CA SER A 213 -5.55 -6.13 23.27
C SER A 213 -5.08 -7.33 22.44
N VAL A 214 -5.74 -7.62 21.32
CA VAL A 214 -5.37 -8.76 20.45
C VAL A 214 -3.99 -8.58 19.82
N SER A 215 -3.71 -7.41 19.24
CA SER A 215 -2.39 -7.12 18.68
C SER A 215 -1.31 -7.00 19.75
N ALA A 216 -1.64 -6.47 20.94
CA ALA A 216 -0.74 -6.46 22.08
C ALA A 216 -0.39 -7.88 22.55
N THR A 217 -1.37 -8.79 22.59
CA THR A 217 -1.15 -10.21 22.91
C THR A 217 -0.25 -10.88 21.87
N LEU A 218 -0.47 -10.64 20.56
CA LEU A 218 0.45 -11.12 19.51
C LEU A 218 1.89 -10.64 19.78
N HIS A 219 2.08 -9.36 20.02
CA HIS A 219 3.40 -8.78 20.30
C HIS A 219 4.06 -9.32 21.56
N ALA A 220 3.27 -9.57 22.62
CA ALA A 220 3.78 -9.98 23.92
C ALA A 220 4.05 -11.48 24.02
N SER A 221 3.22 -12.35 23.42
CA SER A 221 3.23 -13.78 23.67
C SER A 221 3.71 -14.63 22.49
N VAL A 222 3.59 -14.15 21.25
CA VAL A 222 3.96 -14.96 20.07
C VAL A 222 5.45 -14.81 19.77
N ARG A 223 6.14 -15.96 19.67
CA ARG A 223 7.59 -16.08 19.39
C ARG A 223 7.82 -17.11 18.29
N ALA A 224 9.01 -17.13 17.72
CA ALA A 224 9.43 -18.21 16.83
C ALA A 224 9.24 -19.58 17.52
N GLY A 225 8.70 -20.53 16.78
CA GLY A 225 8.29 -21.86 17.27
C GLY A 225 6.86 -21.95 17.80
N ALA A 226 6.16 -20.83 18.05
CA ALA A 226 4.75 -20.85 18.43
C ALA A 226 3.87 -21.34 17.26
N MET A 227 2.71 -21.90 17.58
CA MET A 227 1.70 -22.27 16.59
C MET A 227 0.56 -21.25 16.61
N LEU A 228 0.11 -20.84 15.44
CA LEU A 228 -1.04 -19.94 15.26
C LEU A 228 -2.11 -20.60 14.43
N ALA A 229 -3.36 -20.46 14.86
CA ALA A 229 -4.52 -20.90 14.12
C ALA A 229 -4.85 -19.86 13.04
N VAL A 230 -4.62 -20.21 11.77
CA VAL A 230 -4.73 -19.33 10.61
C VAL A 230 -5.76 -19.89 9.64
N LYS A 231 -6.64 -19.05 9.12
CA LYS A 231 -7.58 -19.41 8.05
C LYS A 231 -6.94 -19.09 6.69
N ALA A 232 -7.32 -19.86 5.66
CA ALA A 232 -6.85 -19.67 4.30
C ALA A 232 -6.98 -18.20 3.83
N PRO A 233 -6.05 -17.73 2.99
CA PRO A 233 -6.04 -16.37 2.47
C PRO A 233 -7.36 -16.00 1.79
N ALA A 234 -7.79 -14.74 1.96
CA ALA A 234 -9.00 -14.16 1.37
C ALA A 234 -8.80 -12.67 1.08
N GLY A 235 -9.76 -12.04 0.40
CA GLY A 235 -9.77 -10.60 0.11
C GLY A 235 -9.83 -10.32 -1.38
N ALA A 236 -10.49 -9.20 -1.73
CA ALA A 236 -10.64 -8.72 -3.12
C ALA A 236 -9.69 -7.57 -3.47
N PHE A 237 -9.03 -6.96 -2.47
CA PHE A 237 -8.04 -5.92 -2.69
C PHE A 237 -6.72 -6.57 -3.12
N VAL A 238 -6.59 -6.79 -4.44
CA VAL A 238 -5.48 -7.54 -5.02
C VAL A 238 -4.75 -6.73 -6.08
N TYR A 239 -3.48 -7.07 -6.32
CA TYR A 239 -2.67 -6.47 -7.36
C TYR A 239 -3.36 -6.58 -8.73
N PRO A 240 -3.48 -5.47 -9.50
CA PRO A 240 -4.14 -5.45 -10.80
C PRO A 240 -3.20 -5.99 -11.89
N ALA A 241 -3.05 -7.31 -11.95
CA ALA A 241 -2.21 -7.97 -12.95
C ALA A 241 -2.82 -7.82 -14.36
N GLY A 242 -1.96 -7.73 -15.38
CA GLY A 242 -2.38 -7.63 -16.79
C GLY A 242 -2.90 -6.24 -17.19
N ASP A 243 -2.67 -5.23 -16.36
CA ASP A 243 -2.95 -3.83 -16.64
C ASP A 243 -1.60 -3.12 -16.87
N ASP A 244 -1.38 -2.58 -18.06
CA ASP A 244 -0.10 -1.93 -18.44
C ASP A 244 0.06 -0.51 -17.87
N ARG A 245 -0.97 0.02 -17.22
CA ARG A 245 -0.93 1.37 -16.62
C ARG A 245 0.07 1.42 -15.47
N PRO A 246 0.74 2.58 -15.24
CA PRO A 246 1.54 2.78 -14.04
C PRO A 246 0.74 2.49 -12.77
N ILE A 247 1.39 1.99 -11.73
CA ILE A 247 0.77 1.74 -10.43
C ILE A 247 1.17 2.82 -9.44
N VAL A 248 0.18 3.34 -8.72
CA VAL A 248 0.38 4.24 -7.59
C VAL A 248 -0.13 3.58 -6.32
N LEU A 249 0.77 3.25 -5.41
CA LEU A 249 0.48 2.65 -4.11
C LEU A 249 0.44 3.78 -3.07
N ILE A 250 -0.70 4.02 -2.42
CA ILE A 250 -0.84 5.10 -1.42
C ILE A 250 -1.14 4.47 -0.07
N ALA A 251 -0.15 4.48 0.81
CA ALA A 251 -0.20 3.84 2.13
C ALA A 251 -0.38 4.84 3.26
N GLY A 252 -1.21 4.51 4.25
CA GLY A 252 -1.30 5.22 5.53
C GLY A 252 -0.94 4.32 6.71
N GLY A 253 0.18 4.61 7.39
CA GLY A 253 0.63 3.82 8.54
C GLY A 253 0.73 2.33 8.24
N ILE A 254 0.01 1.48 9.02
CA ILE A 254 0.03 0.01 8.83
C ILE A 254 -0.69 -0.44 7.54
N GLY A 255 -1.42 0.44 6.86
CA GLY A 255 -1.97 0.16 5.52
C GLY A 255 -0.92 -0.12 4.45
N ILE A 256 0.36 0.04 4.78
CA ILE A 256 1.48 -0.38 3.93
C ILE A 256 1.51 -1.90 3.68
N THR A 257 0.93 -2.72 4.57
CA THR A 257 1.09 -4.18 4.54
C THR A 257 0.59 -4.86 3.26
N PRO A 258 -0.65 -4.66 2.78
CA PRO A 258 -1.07 -5.24 1.50
C PRO A 258 -0.30 -4.64 0.32
N LEU A 259 0.07 -3.35 0.41
CA LEU A 259 0.81 -2.66 -0.65
C LEU A 259 2.27 -3.12 -0.74
N MET A 260 2.90 -3.56 0.36
CA MET A 260 4.21 -4.22 0.32
C MET A 260 4.16 -5.56 -0.39
N SER A 261 3.11 -6.35 -0.17
CA SER A 261 2.88 -7.58 -0.93
C SER A 261 2.76 -7.30 -2.43
N MET A 262 1.97 -6.28 -2.80
CA MET A 262 1.77 -5.84 -4.18
C MET A 262 3.06 -5.29 -4.79
N LEU A 263 3.81 -4.46 -4.05
CA LEU A 263 5.10 -3.91 -4.48
C LEU A 263 6.11 -5.02 -4.79
N ARG A 264 6.30 -5.93 -3.84
CA ARG A 264 7.23 -7.07 -3.98
C ARG A 264 6.86 -7.95 -5.18
N HIS A 265 5.56 -8.24 -5.33
CA HIS A 265 5.02 -9.02 -6.45
C HIS A 265 5.23 -8.31 -7.79
N GLY A 266 4.78 -7.06 -7.91
CA GLY A 266 4.85 -6.29 -9.16
C GLY A 266 6.29 -6.07 -9.64
N LEU A 267 7.23 -5.75 -8.73
CA LEU A 267 8.63 -5.55 -9.10
C LEU A 267 9.30 -6.84 -9.61
N ASP A 268 8.84 -8.00 -9.16
CA ASP A 268 9.37 -9.30 -9.62
C ASP A 268 8.72 -9.78 -10.91
N THR A 269 7.41 -9.59 -11.07
CA THR A 269 6.61 -10.16 -12.18
C THR A 269 6.44 -9.22 -13.36
N GLU A 270 6.46 -7.91 -13.12
CA GLU A 270 6.27 -6.86 -14.13
C GLU A 270 7.42 -5.82 -14.05
N PRO A 271 8.67 -6.21 -14.32
CA PRO A 271 9.87 -5.41 -14.04
C PRO A 271 9.97 -4.12 -14.85
N MET A 272 9.14 -3.92 -15.86
CA MET A 272 9.12 -2.69 -16.67
C MET A 272 7.98 -1.74 -16.30
N ARG A 273 7.03 -2.17 -15.48
CA ARG A 273 5.87 -1.37 -15.09
C ARG A 273 6.28 -0.30 -14.07
N PRO A 274 5.99 0.99 -14.33
CA PRO A 274 6.30 2.05 -13.37
C PRO A 274 5.47 1.89 -12.10
N VAL A 275 6.14 2.00 -10.94
CA VAL A 275 5.51 1.92 -9.63
C VAL A 275 5.90 3.14 -8.80
N THR A 276 4.92 3.88 -8.29
CA THR A 276 5.15 4.94 -7.30
C THR A 276 4.52 4.55 -5.98
N LEU A 277 5.30 4.57 -4.90
CA LEU A 277 4.81 4.38 -3.54
C LEU A 277 4.75 5.73 -2.83
N VAL A 278 3.57 6.16 -2.43
CA VAL A 278 3.37 7.30 -1.52
C VAL A 278 3.02 6.75 -0.14
N TYR A 279 3.94 6.82 0.81
CA TYR A 279 3.77 6.25 2.14
C TYR A 279 3.69 7.33 3.20
N SER A 280 2.50 7.53 3.78
CA SER A 280 2.25 8.51 4.82
C SER A 280 2.35 7.88 6.21
N VAL A 281 3.22 8.44 7.05
CA VAL A 281 3.42 8.05 8.45
C VAL A 281 3.39 9.27 9.36
N ARG A 282 3.25 9.07 10.67
CA ARG A 282 3.25 10.19 11.62
C ARG A 282 4.66 10.70 11.88
N THR A 283 5.57 9.81 12.18
CA THR A 283 6.99 10.10 12.47
C THR A 283 7.89 9.16 11.68
N PRO A 284 9.17 9.46 11.50
CA PRO A 284 10.12 8.57 10.83
C PRO A 284 10.20 7.17 11.44
N GLN A 285 10.06 7.07 12.78
CA GLN A 285 10.12 5.80 13.51
C GLN A 285 8.90 4.91 13.27
N ASP A 286 7.84 5.46 12.68
CA ASP A 286 6.63 4.70 12.29
C ASP A 286 6.75 4.10 10.89
N THR A 287 7.87 4.34 10.17
CA THR A 287 8.07 3.87 8.79
C THR A 287 8.46 2.39 8.78
N ALA A 288 7.48 1.54 8.60
CA ALA A 288 7.72 0.11 8.38
C ALA A 288 8.40 -0.13 7.02
N PHE A 289 9.23 -1.17 6.94
CA PHE A 289 9.96 -1.58 5.72
C PHE A 289 10.88 -0.51 5.12
N HIS A 290 11.29 0.50 5.91
CA HIS A 290 12.06 1.64 5.41
C HIS A 290 13.32 1.22 4.65
N ASP A 291 14.16 0.37 5.25
CA ASP A 291 15.42 -0.07 4.64
C ASP A 291 15.18 -0.94 3.40
N GLU A 292 14.14 -1.76 3.42
CA GLU A 292 13.76 -2.58 2.27
C GLU A 292 13.24 -1.72 1.11
N ILE A 293 12.35 -0.76 1.38
CA ILE A 293 11.85 0.19 0.37
C ILE A 293 13.01 0.91 -0.31
N ARG A 294 13.99 1.39 0.46
CA ARG A 294 15.20 2.01 -0.09
C ARG A 294 16.06 1.03 -0.89
N ALA A 295 16.19 -0.21 -0.43
CA ALA A 295 16.93 -1.25 -1.15
C ALA A 295 16.24 -1.63 -2.46
N LEU A 296 14.90 -1.71 -2.49
CA LEU A 296 14.11 -1.94 -3.69
C LEU A 296 14.27 -0.79 -4.69
N ALA A 297 14.21 0.46 -4.25
CA ALA A 297 14.40 1.63 -5.12
C ALA A 297 15.80 1.67 -5.79
N ARG A 298 16.83 1.21 -5.08
CA ARG A 298 18.17 1.09 -5.68
C ARG A 298 18.29 0.00 -6.74
N ARG A 299 17.50 -1.09 -6.62
CA ARG A 299 17.55 -2.24 -7.54
C ARG A 299 16.60 -2.11 -8.72
N HIS A 300 15.51 -1.36 -8.57
CA HIS A 300 14.42 -1.24 -9.52
C HIS A 300 14.24 0.23 -9.95
N PRO A 301 14.87 0.68 -11.06
CA PRO A 301 14.81 2.08 -11.50
C PRO A 301 13.39 2.58 -11.82
N GLN A 302 12.45 1.66 -12.13
CA GLN A 302 11.05 1.97 -12.38
C GLN A 302 10.23 2.20 -11.10
N PHE A 303 10.83 1.98 -9.92
CA PHE A 303 10.20 2.16 -8.62
C PHE A 303 10.62 3.47 -7.97
N SER A 304 9.64 4.31 -7.62
CA SER A 304 9.84 5.62 -7.00
C SER A 304 9.11 5.68 -5.65
N PRO A 305 9.81 5.49 -4.52
CA PRO A 305 9.22 5.67 -3.20
C PRO A 305 9.23 7.14 -2.77
N VAL A 306 8.13 7.59 -2.15
CA VAL A 306 7.99 8.90 -1.53
C VAL A 306 7.39 8.71 -0.14
N ILE A 307 8.15 9.03 0.90
CA ILE A 307 7.71 8.90 2.30
C ILE A 307 7.29 10.27 2.82
N VAL A 308 6.02 10.38 3.22
CA VAL A 308 5.41 11.61 3.75
C VAL A 308 5.28 11.48 5.26
N VAL A 309 5.86 12.43 5.99
CA VAL A 309 5.81 12.48 7.45
C VAL A 309 4.91 13.63 7.88
N THR A 310 3.87 13.31 8.66
CA THR A 310 2.90 14.33 9.09
C THR A 310 3.37 15.16 10.28
N ASP A 311 4.41 14.72 10.99
CA ASP A 311 5.12 15.51 11.98
C ASP A 311 6.07 16.47 11.25
N VAL A 312 5.81 17.77 11.38
CA VAL A 312 6.45 18.82 10.55
C VAL A 312 7.90 19.15 10.94
N ASP A 313 8.39 18.67 12.06
CA ASP A 313 9.75 18.98 12.54
C ASP A 313 10.84 18.04 11.95
N VAL A 314 10.52 17.33 10.86
CA VAL A 314 11.44 16.38 10.25
C VAL A 314 12.25 16.99 9.12
N THR A 315 13.58 16.91 9.23
CA THR A 315 14.56 17.40 8.25
C THR A 315 15.44 16.29 7.69
N ALA A 316 14.88 15.14 7.33
CA ALA A 316 15.64 14.08 6.67
C ALA A 316 15.50 14.20 5.15
N PRO A 317 16.59 13.98 4.36
CA PRO A 317 16.61 14.28 2.92
C PRO A 317 15.69 13.40 2.05
N ASP A 318 15.21 12.29 2.58
CA ASP A 318 14.34 11.31 1.91
C ASP A 318 12.91 11.29 2.47
N LEU A 319 12.59 12.22 3.37
CA LEU A 319 11.27 12.36 3.98
C LEU A 319 10.65 13.71 3.63
N PHE A 320 9.37 13.70 3.26
CA PHE A 320 8.64 14.91 2.91
C PHE A 320 7.70 15.29 4.05
N PRO A 321 7.85 16.48 4.66
CA PRO A 321 6.96 16.93 5.72
C PRO A 321 5.58 17.28 5.16
N GLY A 322 4.52 16.98 5.92
CA GLY A 322 3.16 17.38 5.59
C GLY A 322 2.19 16.22 5.37
N ARG A 323 1.15 16.48 4.58
CA ARG A 323 0.09 15.52 4.25
C ARG A 323 0.00 15.32 2.74
N VAL A 324 -0.47 14.14 2.34
CA VAL A 324 -0.82 13.86 0.94
C VAL A 324 -1.98 14.77 0.54
N ASN A 325 -1.76 15.61 -0.47
CA ASN A 325 -2.74 16.54 -1.01
C ASN A 325 -2.61 16.64 -2.54
N ALA A 326 -3.50 17.39 -3.19
CA ALA A 326 -3.55 17.51 -4.64
C ALA A 326 -2.24 18.05 -5.23
N HIS A 327 -1.68 19.11 -4.67
CA HIS A 327 -0.41 19.66 -5.14
C HIS A 327 0.73 18.65 -5.00
N PHE A 328 0.81 17.98 -3.85
CA PHE A 328 1.84 16.95 -3.61
C PHE A 328 1.76 15.84 -4.65
N LEU A 329 0.57 15.25 -4.88
CA LEU A 329 0.41 14.16 -5.84
C LEU A 329 0.69 14.62 -7.28
N SER A 330 0.25 15.81 -7.69
CA SER A 330 0.48 16.32 -9.05
C SER A 330 1.97 16.55 -9.36
N VAL A 331 2.78 16.85 -8.34
CA VAL A 331 4.23 17.07 -8.51
C VAL A 331 5.04 15.77 -8.39
N THR A 332 4.61 14.86 -7.51
CA THR A 332 5.40 13.68 -7.17
C THR A 332 5.05 12.43 -7.97
N VAL A 333 3.84 12.36 -8.53
CA VAL A 333 3.36 11.19 -9.27
C VAL A 333 3.17 11.55 -10.75
N PRO A 334 4.14 11.20 -11.60
CA PRO A 334 3.98 11.36 -13.04
C PRO A 334 2.79 10.55 -13.54
N ASP A 335 2.06 11.12 -14.50
CA ASP A 335 0.96 10.43 -15.21
C ASP A 335 -0.15 9.85 -14.31
N LEU A 336 -0.44 10.53 -13.19
CA LEU A 336 -1.39 10.09 -12.18
C LEU A 336 -2.77 9.74 -12.75
N VAL A 337 -3.26 10.54 -13.71
CA VAL A 337 -4.60 10.38 -14.32
C VAL A 337 -4.74 9.06 -15.09
N HIS A 338 -3.64 8.55 -15.63
CA HIS A 338 -3.60 7.26 -16.35
C HIS A 338 -3.11 6.11 -15.48
N SER A 339 -2.91 6.34 -14.18
CA SER A 339 -2.39 5.32 -13.27
C SER A 339 -3.50 4.54 -12.57
N THR A 340 -3.23 3.28 -12.23
CA THR A 340 -4.08 2.52 -11.31
C THR A 340 -3.64 2.80 -9.88
N CYS A 341 -4.55 3.36 -9.07
CA CYS A 341 -4.30 3.78 -7.70
C CYS A 341 -4.79 2.73 -6.71
N MET A 342 -3.87 2.21 -5.89
CA MET A 342 -4.17 1.26 -4.80
C MET A 342 -3.97 1.98 -3.48
N VAL A 343 -5.05 2.21 -2.71
CA VAL A 343 -5.03 3.04 -1.49
C VAL A 343 -5.36 2.19 -0.28
N CYS A 344 -4.51 2.20 0.76
CA CYS A 344 -4.81 1.50 2.02
C CYS A 344 -4.36 2.30 3.24
N GLY A 345 -5.24 2.41 4.23
CA GLY A 345 -4.95 3.18 5.44
C GLY A 345 -6.16 3.45 6.31
N PRO A 346 -6.07 4.44 7.22
CA PRO A 346 -7.18 4.86 8.06
C PRO A 346 -8.34 5.45 7.23
N PRO A 347 -9.61 5.30 7.66
CA PRO A 347 -10.79 5.77 6.92
C PRO A 347 -10.70 7.23 6.47
N VAL A 348 -10.36 8.14 7.40
CA VAL A 348 -10.25 9.59 7.11
C VAL A 348 -9.23 9.88 6.00
N MET A 349 -8.06 9.19 6.03
CA MET A 349 -7.06 9.35 4.97
C MET A 349 -7.56 8.84 3.63
N ILE A 350 -8.29 7.72 3.61
CA ILE A 350 -8.82 7.15 2.37
C ILE A 350 -9.84 8.09 1.75
N ASP A 351 -10.76 8.66 2.55
CA ASP A 351 -11.75 9.62 2.07
C ASP A 351 -11.08 10.89 1.51
N ASP A 352 -10.08 11.43 2.22
CA ASP A 352 -9.31 12.59 1.77
C ASP A 352 -8.57 12.28 0.43
N VAL A 353 -7.89 11.15 0.35
CA VAL A 353 -7.14 10.75 -0.85
C VAL A 353 -8.07 10.48 -2.03
N LYS A 354 -9.22 9.84 -1.84
CA LYS A 354 -10.21 9.63 -2.89
C LYS A 354 -10.72 10.96 -3.46
N ALA A 355 -11.06 11.92 -2.57
CA ALA A 355 -11.50 13.25 -2.98
C ALA A 355 -10.39 13.97 -3.78
N VAL A 356 -9.14 13.86 -3.35
CA VAL A 356 -7.98 14.44 -4.04
C VAL A 356 -7.78 13.81 -5.42
N LEU A 357 -7.79 12.47 -5.52
CA LEU A 357 -7.62 11.76 -6.79
C LEU A 357 -8.73 12.09 -7.78
N ALA A 358 -9.99 12.11 -7.34
CA ALA A 358 -11.13 12.52 -8.16
C ALA A 358 -11.00 13.98 -8.64
N GLY A 359 -10.59 14.89 -7.74
CA GLY A 359 -10.34 16.29 -8.06
C GLY A 359 -9.19 16.52 -9.05
N LEU A 360 -8.24 15.60 -9.13
CA LEU A 360 -7.14 15.57 -10.12
C LEU A 360 -7.53 14.86 -11.43
N GLY A 361 -8.76 14.36 -11.55
CA GLY A 361 -9.28 13.74 -12.77
C GLY A 361 -8.96 12.25 -12.91
N VAL A 362 -8.54 11.57 -11.85
CA VAL A 362 -8.36 10.10 -11.87
C VAL A 362 -9.75 9.44 -11.94
N PRO A 363 -10.02 8.57 -12.91
CA PRO A 363 -11.29 7.86 -13.02
C PRO A 363 -11.56 6.97 -11.80
N GLU A 364 -12.79 6.93 -11.32
CA GLU A 364 -13.16 6.12 -10.15
C GLU A 364 -12.85 4.62 -10.35
N THR A 365 -12.98 4.12 -11.57
CA THR A 365 -12.65 2.74 -11.95
C THR A 365 -11.16 2.40 -11.81
N GLN A 366 -10.28 3.40 -11.68
CA GLN A 366 -8.85 3.24 -11.45
C GLN A 366 -8.47 3.39 -9.97
N ILE A 367 -9.42 3.70 -9.08
CA ILE A 367 -9.17 3.92 -7.66
C ILE A 367 -9.69 2.73 -6.87
N HIS A 368 -8.77 1.91 -6.37
CA HIS A 368 -9.05 0.75 -5.53
C HIS A 368 -8.60 1.04 -4.10
N PHE A 369 -9.37 0.64 -3.09
CA PHE A 369 -9.01 0.92 -1.71
C PHE A 369 -9.42 -0.19 -0.73
N GLU A 370 -8.68 -0.30 0.37
CA GLU A 370 -8.99 -1.15 1.51
C GLU A 370 -8.91 -0.33 2.80
N ILE A 371 -10.00 -0.33 3.58
CA ILE A 371 -10.10 0.43 4.83
C ILE A 371 -9.61 -0.42 5.99
N PHE A 372 -8.60 0.06 6.70
CA PHE A 372 -8.19 -0.52 7.97
C PHE A 372 -8.93 0.17 9.11
N GLN A 373 -10.03 -0.43 9.54
CA GLN A 373 -10.66 -0.03 10.80
C GLN A 373 -9.74 -0.55 11.93
N ALA A 374 -9.04 0.37 12.61
CA ALA A 374 -8.58 0.08 13.94
C ALA A 374 -9.83 -0.32 14.74
N ALA A 375 -9.81 -1.46 15.43
CA ALA A 375 -10.84 -1.74 16.43
C ALA A 375 -10.81 -0.57 17.41
N ILE A 376 -11.71 0.39 17.22
CA ILE A 376 -11.92 1.48 18.15
C ILE A 376 -12.45 0.75 19.40
N ALA A 377 -11.56 0.54 20.37
CA ALA A 377 -11.99 0.24 21.70
C ALA A 377 -13.02 1.31 22.03
N ALA A 378 -14.20 0.89 22.45
CA ALA A 378 -15.22 1.76 22.98
C ALA A 378 -14.61 2.50 24.19
N SER A 379 -14.02 3.67 23.92
CA SER A 379 -13.60 4.65 24.90
C SER A 379 -14.11 6.00 24.40
N ALA A 380 -15.22 6.37 25.03
CA ALA A 380 -15.67 7.73 25.33
C ALA A 380 -15.23 8.87 24.38
N GLY A 381 -16.21 9.41 23.61
CA GLY A 381 -16.31 10.84 23.42
C GLY A 381 -15.35 11.49 22.45
N ALA A 382 -15.40 11.15 21.16
CA ALA A 382 -15.06 12.10 20.12
C ALA A 382 -16.36 12.64 19.50
N PRO A 383 -16.51 13.95 19.30
CA PRO A 383 -17.72 14.52 18.73
C PRO A 383 -17.92 14.01 17.31
N VAL A 384 -19.07 13.39 17.08
CA VAL A 384 -19.59 13.08 15.75
C VAL A 384 -19.70 14.40 15.01
N ARG A 385 -18.92 14.58 13.95
CA ARG A 385 -19.08 15.68 13.01
C ARG A 385 -20.41 15.44 12.30
N GLU A 386 -21.42 16.23 12.66
CA GLU A 386 -22.71 16.25 11.97
C GLU A 386 -22.49 16.51 10.48
N LYS A 387 -22.94 15.57 9.64
CA LYS A 387 -23.13 15.84 8.21
C LYS A 387 -24.21 16.89 8.04
N PRO A 388 -24.10 17.78 7.04
CA PRO A 388 -25.15 18.74 6.75
C PRO A 388 -26.45 18.00 6.45
N VAL A 389 -27.49 18.31 7.20
CA VAL A 389 -28.85 17.81 7.01
C VAL A 389 -29.37 18.34 5.69
N ALA A 390 -29.62 17.46 4.72
CA ALA A 390 -30.48 17.75 3.59
C ALA A 390 -31.94 17.89 4.09
N PRO A 391 -32.79 18.72 3.47
CA PRO A 391 -34.13 19.07 4.00
C PRO A 391 -35.03 17.83 4.05
N ALA A 392 -35.80 17.76 5.13
CA ALA A 392 -36.67 16.68 5.55
C ALA A 392 -37.62 16.16 4.44
N ALA A 393 -37.38 14.93 4.01
CA ALA A 393 -38.41 14.05 3.50
C ALA A 393 -38.96 13.21 4.67
N ALA A 394 -40.23 12.84 4.60
CA ALA A 394 -41.07 12.24 5.65
C ALA A 394 -40.31 11.28 6.60
N ALA A 395 -40.55 11.39 7.90
CA ALA A 395 -39.93 10.65 8.98
C ALA A 395 -39.85 9.15 8.64
N ALA A 396 -38.64 8.63 8.44
CA ALA A 396 -38.38 7.20 8.34
C ALA A 396 -38.82 6.53 9.65
N PRO A 397 -39.38 5.30 9.62
CA PRO A 397 -39.80 4.59 10.82
C PRO A 397 -38.60 4.43 11.77
N ALA A 398 -38.85 4.54 13.08
CA ALA A 398 -37.82 4.51 14.12
C ALA A 398 -37.11 3.13 14.23
N SER A 399 -37.65 2.08 13.60
CA SER A 399 -37.10 0.73 13.56
C SER A 399 -37.71 -0.09 12.44
N TYR A 400 -36.97 -1.12 11.99
CA TYR A 400 -37.41 -2.12 11.01
C TYR A 400 -37.46 -3.49 11.64
N HIS A 401 -38.33 -4.37 11.12
CA HIS A 401 -38.46 -5.74 11.59
C HIS A 401 -37.67 -6.70 10.70
N ILE A 402 -36.70 -7.39 11.28
CA ILE A 402 -35.82 -8.33 10.56
C ILE A 402 -36.18 -9.76 11.02
N ARG A 403 -36.40 -10.64 10.04
CA ARG A 403 -36.63 -12.08 10.25
C ARG A 403 -35.46 -12.86 9.62
N PHE A 404 -34.91 -13.79 10.41
CA PHE A 404 -33.90 -14.73 9.97
C PHE A 404 -34.60 -16.07 9.71
N GLU A 405 -34.72 -16.46 8.42
CA GLU A 405 -35.61 -17.56 7.97
C GLU A 405 -35.16 -18.91 8.51
N ARG A 406 -33.85 -19.21 8.48
CA ARG A 406 -33.35 -20.53 8.93
C ARG A 406 -33.42 -20.74 10.44
N SER A 407 -33.13 -19.68 11.19
CA SER A 407 -33.17 -19.73 12.65
C SER A 407 -34.56 -19.48 13.23
N GLY A 408 -35.50 -18.97 12.42
CA GLY A 408 -36.83 -18.55 12.85
C GLY A 408 -36.86 -17.34 13.79
N GLN A 409 -35.70 -16.71 14.02
CA GLN A 409 -35.57 -15.56 14.92
C GLN A 409 -36.05 -14.28 14.23
N SER A 410 -36.56 -13.36 15.04
CA SER A 410 -36.99 -12.03 14.58
C SER A 410 -36.57 -10.95 15.57
N VAL A 411 -36.22 -9.78 15.06
CA VAL A 411 -35.74 -8.68 15.89
C VAL A 411 -36.07 -7.32 15.25
N GLN A 412 -36.32 -6.34 16.09
CA GLN A 412 -36.40 -4.94 15.63
C GLN A 412 -34.99 -4.32 15.62
N VAL A 413 -34.67 -3.62 14.55
CA VAL A 413 -33.36 -2.94 14.34
C VAL A 413 -33.55 -1.45 14.14
N SER A 414 -32.64 -0.66 14.67
CA SER A 414 -32.56 0.75 14.33
C SER A 414 -31.91 0.95 12.94
N PRO A 415 -32.15 2.06 12.25
CA PRO A 415 -31.53 2.34 10.95
C PRO A 415 -29.98 2.37 10.99
N ASP A 416 -29.38 2.59 12.16
CA ASP A 416 -27.92 2.66 12.33
C ASP A 416 -27.30 1.33 12.75
N GLU A 417 -28.10 0.30 13.12
CA GLU A 417 -27.62 -1.00 13.54
C GLU A 417 -27.31 -1.88 12.33
N THR A 418 -26.20 -2.62 12.37
CA THR A 418 -25.90 -3.58 11.31
C THR A 418 -26.74 -4.86 11.48
N LEU A 419 -27.06 -5.49 10.35
CA LEU A 419 -27.83 -6.73 10.34
C LEU A 419 -27.12 -7.90 11.04
N LEU A 420 -25.77 -7.84 11.15
CA LEU A 420 -24.99 -8.81 11.93
C LEU A 420 -25.16 -8.58 13.44
N GLU A 421 -25.11 -7.32 13.90
CA GLU A 421 -25.35 -7.00 15.32
C GLU A 421 -26.76 -7.41 15.74
N ALA A 422 -27.74 -7.19 14.87
CA ALA A 422 -29.11 -7.64 15.06
C ALA A 422 -29.21 -9.17 15.16
N ALA A 423 -28.55 -9.90 14.26
CA ALA A 423 -28.51 -11.37 14.30
C ALA A 423 -27.91 -11.90 15.61
N GLU A 424 -26.77 -11.33 16.03
CA GLU A 424 -26.12 -11.70 17.29
C GLU A 424 -26.99 -11.41 18.51
N ARG A 425 -27.72 -10.30 18.52
CA ARG A 425 -28.59 -9.89 19.61
C ARG A 425 -29.81 -10.83 19.78
N CYS A 426 -30.36 -11.34 18.65
CA CYS A 426 -31.49 -12.30 18.72
C CYS A 426 -31.06 -13.77 18.69
N GLY A 427 -29.75 -14.05 18.59
CA GLY A 427 -29.23 -15.43 18.55
C GLY A 427 -29.40 -16.13 17.21
N ALA A 428 -29.56 -15.38 16.11
CA ALA A 428 -29.55 -15.94 14.76
C ALA A 428 -28.13 -16.29 14.34
N ASP A 429 -27.93 -17.44 13.71
CA ASP A 429 -26.62 -17.95 13.32
C ASP A 429 -26.20 -17.38 11.95
N VAL A 430 -25.65 -16.19 11.96
CA VAL A 430 -25.00 -15.58 10.79
C VAL A 430 -23.48 -15.75 10.91
N PRO A 431 -22.85 -16.58 10.05
CA PRO A 431 -21.41 -16.76 10.08
C PRO A 431 -20.69 -15.41 9.95
N SER A 432 -19.79 -15.08 10.86
CA SER A 432 -19.05 -13.82 10.81
C SER A 432 -17.56 -14.02 11.09
N LEU A 433 -16.69 -13.17 10.49
CA LEU A 433 -15.25 -13.25 10.68
C LEU A 433 -14.61 -11.88 10.84
N CYS A 434 -14.51 -11.08 9.75
CA CYS A 434 -13.81 -9.79 9.75
C CYS A 434 -14.65 -8.64 10.31
N ARG A 435 -15.95 -8.69 10.22
CA ARG A 435 -16.95 -7.66 10.59
C ARG A 435 -16.73 -6.31 9.87
N ALA A 436 -15.99 -6.31 8.77
CA ALA A 436 -15.60 -5.13 8.02
C ALA A 436 -15.97 -5.21 6.53
N GLY A 437 -16.82 -6.18 6.15
CA GLY A 437 -17.28 -6.33 4.76
C GLY A 437 -16.22 -6.80 3.76
N VAL A 438 -15.07 -7.33 4.21
CA VAL A 438 -13.92 -7.63 3.33
C VAL A 438 -13.62 -9.12 3.19
N CYS A 439 -14.26 -10.02 3.96
CA CYS A 439 -13.97 -11.47 3.88
C CYS A 439 -15.08 -12.30 3.25
N GLY A 440 -16.26 -11.74 3.03
CA GLY A 440 -17.41 -12.44 2.47
C GLY A 440 -18.00 -13.57 3.33
N THR A 441 -17.46 -13.82 4.54
CA THR A 441 -17.90 -14.94 5.40
C THR A 441 -19.36 -14.84 5.80
N CYS A 442 -19.84 -13.62 6.05
CA CYS A 442 -21.22 -13.34 6.44
C CYS A 442 -22.18 -13.17 5.25
N ARG A 443 -21.79 -13.55 4.03
CA ARG A 443 -22.62 -13.42 2.84
C ARG A 443 -23.96 -14.12 3.05
N THR A 444 -25.05 -13.35 3.02
CA THR A 444 -26.42 -13.80 3.30
C THR A 444 -27.33 -13.21 2.24
N ARG A 445 -28.33 -13.97 1.82
CA ARG A 445 -29.30 -13.53 0.83
C ARG A 445 -30.46 -12.80 1.49
N VAL A 446 -30.87 -11.67 0.92
CA VAL A 446 -32.14 -10.99 1.23
C VAL A 446 -33.26 -11.66 0.44
N MET A 447 -34.19 -12.26 1.15
CA MET A 447 -35.35 -12.95 0.55
C MET A 447 -36.48 -11.98 0.25
N SER A 448 -36.65 -10.95 1.07
CA SER A 448 -37.58 -9.85 0.87
C SER A 448 -37.15 -8.61 1.64
N GLY A 449 -37.62 -7.43 1.20
CA GLY A 449 -37.27 -6.14 1.77
C GLY A 449 -35.99 -5.54 1.16
N ASP A 450 -35.58 -4.37 1.69
CA ASP A 450 -34.45 -3.60 1.19
C ASP A 450 -33.39 -3.41 2.28
N ALA A 451 -32.14 -3.74 1.93
CA ALA A 451 -30.98 -3.49 2.76
C ALA A 451 -29.82 -3.00 1.89
N ASP A 452 -29.04 -2.03 2.39
CA ASP A 452 -27.83 -1.63 1.68
C ASP A 452 -26.66 -2.57 1.97
N CYS A 453 -25.69 -2.55 1.09
CA CYS A 453 -24.40 -3.19 1.32
C CYS A 453 -23.29 -2.36 0.67
N SER A 454 -22.54 -1.67 1.49
CA SER A 454 -21.42 -0.82 1.05
C SER A 454 -20.15 -1.60 0.68
N SER A 455 -20.19 -2.95 0.70
CA SER A 455 -19.02 -3.78 0.46
C SER A 455 -18.67 -3.90 -1.02
N GLN A 456 -17.38 -3.85 -1.35
CA GLN A 456 -16.83 -4.17 -2.67
C GLN A 456 -16.58 -5.68 -2.88
N MET A 457 -16.82 -6.51 -1.85
CA MET A 457 -16.64 -7.97 -1.92
C MET A 457 -17.74 -8.69 -2.67
N LEU A 458 -18.86 -8.03 -2.92
CA LEU A 458 -19.95 -8.56 -3.72
C LEU A 458 -19.81 -8.05 -5.15
N ASP A 459 -19.72 -8.97 -6.09
CA ASP A 459 -19.76 -8.64 -7.51
C ASP A 459 -21.19 -8.27 -7.97
N GLU A 460 -21.33 -7.87 -9.24
CA GLU A 460 -22.63 -7.48 -9.82
C GLU A 460 -23.63 -8.63 -9.78
N ARG A 461 -23.16 -9.87 -9.94
CA ARG A 461 -24.01 -11.06 -9.91
C ARG A 461 -24.52 -11.33 -8.51
N ASP A 462 -23.62 -11.25 -7.49
CA ASP A 462 -24.02 -11.38 -6.09
C ASP A 462 -25.10 -10.36 -5.70
N ARG A 463 -24.91 -9.10 -6.13
CA ARG A 463 -25.90 -8.03 -5.88
C ARG A 463 -27.23 -8.29 -6.60
N ALA A 464 -27.17 -8.72 -7.86
CA ALA A 464 -28.36 -9.09 -8.62
C ALA A 464 -29.13 -10.26 -8.03
N ASP A 465 -28.42 -11.23 -7.44
CA ASP A 465 -28.98 -12.37 -6.73
C ASP A 465 -29.46 -12.05 -5.30
N GLY A 466 -29.36 -10.78 -4.86
CA GLY A 466 -29.84 -10.28 -3.58
C GLY A 466 -28.91 -10.61 -2.40
N PHE A 467 -27.61 -10.88 -2.62
CA PHE A 467 -26.69 -11.11 -1.52
C PHE A 467 -26.21 -9.80 -0.90
N ILE A 468 -26.07 -9.81 0.42
CA ILE A 468 -25.51 -8.75 1.22
C ILE A 468 -24.44 -9.30 2.16
N LEU A 469 -23.66 -8.40 2.81
CA LEU A 469 -22.79 -8.75 3.92
C LEU A 469 -23.34 -8.11 5.20
N PRO A 470 -24.11 -8.84 6.01
CA PRO A 470 -24.76 -8.32 7.22
C PRO A 470 -23.87 -7.52 8.17
N CYS A 471 -22.57 -7.80 8.19
CA CYS A 471 -21.63 -7.06 9.05
C CYS A 471 -21.41 -5.57 8.65
N VAL A 472 -21.81 -5.18 7.45
CA VAL A 472 -21.74 -3.80 6.94
C VAL A 472 -23.03 -3.36 6.27
N SER A 473 -24.09 -4.16 6.37
CA SER A 473 -25.41 -3.86 5.80
C SER A 473 -26.38 -3.35 6.86
N ARG A 474 -27.21 -2.41 6.46
CA ARG A 474 -28.32 -1.88 7.28
C ARG A 474 -29.63 -2.04 6.54
N ALA A 475 -30.71 -2.17 7.29
CA ALA A 475 -32.05 -2.27 6.71
C ALA A 475 -32.63 -0.88 6.38
N PHE A 476 -33.36 -0.80 5.27
CA PHE A 476 -34.18 0.36 4.88
C PHE A 476 -35.67 0.05 4.89
N SER A 477 -36.03 -1.20 5.05
CA SER A 477 -37.39 -1.70 5.23
C SER A 477 -37.39 -2.93 6.12
N ASP A 478 -38.57 -3.47 6.42
CA ASP A 478 -38.67 -4.82 6.99
C ASP A 478 -38.04 -5.83 6.02
N CYS A 479 -37.16 -6.71 6.52
CA CYS A 479 -36.41 -7.65 5.71
C CYS A 479 -36.56 -9.10 6.22
N VAL A 480 -36.46 -10.03 5.26
CA VAL A 480 -36.27 -11.45 5.56
C VAL A 480 -34.92 -11.88 4.98
N LEU A 481 -34.07 -12.45 5.83
CA LEU A 481 -32.73 -12.91 5.50
C LEU A 481 -32.67 -14.45 5.54
N GLU A 482 -31.94 -15.04 4.59
CA GLU A 482 -31.68 -16.48 4.51
C GLU A 482 -30.62 -16.92 5.55
N ALA A 483 -30.90 -16.78 6.88
CA ALA A 483 -29.97 -17.13 7.95
C ALA A 483 -30.70 -17.78 9.13
#